data_f44be032ea990aa3ee9a0e9f03e91733
#
_entry.id   f44be032ea990aa3ee9a0e9f03e91733
#
_cell.length_a   1.000
_cell.length_b   1.000
_cell.length_c   1.000
_cell.angle_alpha   90.00
_cell.angle_beta   90.00
_cell.angle_gamma   90.00
#
_symmetry.space_group_name_H-M   'P 1'
#
loop_
_entity.id
_entity.type
_entity.pdbx_description
1 polymer ?
#
loop_
_entity_poly.entity_id
_entity_poly.type
_entity_poly.pdbx_seq_one_letter_code
_entity_poly.pdbx_strand_id
1 'polypeptide(L)'
;MSEKAAGTISREYSIHLPISKDILIKDWLDKKLIASRMGGIACYKKYGLGTPEGRRKGGIAGIAKLRQLGIFGPVKTFNKPKASDELAEFIGIMLGDGHVDKFQISITLNSIVDANYIPFVINLCKGLFKHIPSVLKRKKENAKVIYYYGVNLVKYLVSLGLVPGNKVKNQVGVPSWISDNFNYKVACLRRLMDTDGGVFTHKYKVNNKLYAYLNICFTNRSVPLLRFVYQTLKELVFTPKLKDKVENKKVWLYNTHEVDKYLSLVGSSNERLSKHIL
;
A
#
# COMPACT_ATOMS: atom_id res chain seq x y z
N MET A 1 21.69 37.75 -27.86
CA MET A 1 21.95 38.03 -26.43
C MET A 1 20.63 37.86 -25.67
N SER A 2 20.59 37.22 -24.50
CA SER A 2 19.34 37.12 -23.74
C SER A 2 19.06 38.50 -23.09
N GLU A 3 17.76 38.77 -22.81
CA GLU A 3 17.33 39.99 -22.12
C GLU A 3 18.06 40.18 -20.78
N LYS A 4 18.29 39.06 -20.07
CA LYS A 4 19.01 39.01 -18.80
C LYS A 4 20.50 39.38 -18.98
N ALA A 5 21.16 38.90 -20.04
CA ALA A 5 22.56 39.22 -20.34
C ALA A 5 22.71 40.69 -20.79
N ALA A 6 21.79 41.21 -21.60
CA ALA A 6 21.76 42.60 -21.99
C ALA A 6 21.56 43.53 -20.79
N GLY A 7 20.64 43.18 -19.86
CA GLY A 7 20.41 43.95 -18.65
C GLY A 7 21.61 43.93 -17.65
N THR A 8 22.37 42.85 -17.62
CA THR A 8 23.60 42.76 -16.81
C THR A 8 24.70 43.64 -17.39
N ILE A 9 24.95 43.57 -18.69
CA ILE A 9 25.95 44.41 -19.40
C ILE A 9 25.60 45.90 -19.27
N SER A 10 24.33 46.25 -19.44
CA SER A 10 23.86 47.64 -19.26
C SER A 10 24.13 48.19 -17.86
N ARG A 11 23.95 47.38 -16.81
CA ARG A 11 24.22 47.80 -15.42
C ARG A 11 25.71 47.83 -15.09
N GLU A 12 26.48 46.86 -15.55
CA GLU A 12 27.88 46.69 -15.17
C GLU A 12 28.79 47.73 -15.88
N TYR A 13 28.41 48.13 -17.09
CA TYR A 13 29.21 49.06 -17.89
C TYR A 13 28.55 50.44 -18.07
N SER A 14 27.40 50.72 -17.43
CA SER A 14 26.62 51.97 -17.56
C SER A 14 26.34 52.37 -19.03
N ILE A 15 26.18 51.39 -19.90
CA ILE A 15 25.91 51.57 -21.33
C ILE A 15 24.41 51.46 -21.57
N HIS A 16 23.78 52.47 -22.14
CA HIS A 16 22.39 52.40 -22.54
C HIS A 16 22.27 51.62 -23.87
N LEU A 17 21.90 50.35 -23.77
CA LEU A 17 21.67 49.54 -24.97
C LEU A 17 20.25 49.82 -25.47
N PRO A 18 20.04 50.22 -26.74
CA PRO A 18 18.70 50.34 -27.30
C PRO A 18 18.13 48.95 -27.49
N ILE A 19 17.35 48.51 -26.51
CA ILE A 19 16.67 47.22 -26.56
C ILE A 19 15.35 47.43 -27.27
N SER A 20 15.30 47.27 -28.59
CA SER A 20 14.03 47.08 -29.27
C SER A 20 13.55 45.66 -29.10
N LYS A 21 12.23 45.46 -28.96
CA LYS A 21 11.63 44.12 -28.82
C LYS A 21 12.01 43.15 -29.96
N ASP A 22 12.40 43.69 -31.11
CA ASP A 22 12.74 42.93 -32.30
C ASP A 22 14.20 42.42 -32.33
N ILE A 23 15.04 42.91 -31.40
CA ILE A 23 16.46 42.52 -31.30
C ILE A 23 16.68 41.50 -30.17
N LEU A 24 15.64 41.22 -29.34
CA LEU A 24 15.72 40.21 -28.32
C LEU A 24 15.93 38.82 -28.93
N ILE A 25 17.18 38.39 -28.94
CA ILE A 25 17.51 37.01 -29.24
C ILE A 25 16.93 36.17 -28.09
N LYS A 26 15.80 35.50 -28.37
CA LYS A 26 15.22 34.53 -27.41
C LYS A 26 16.32 33.62 -26.90
N ASP A 27 16.32 33.39 -25.58
CA ASP A 27 17.29 32.53 -24.94
C ASP A 27 17.40 31.19 -25.70
N TRP A 28 18.60 30.63 -25.78
CA TRP A 28 18.87 29.35 -26.45
C TRP A 28 17.86 28.26 -26.05
N LEU A 29 17.41 28.27 -24.80
CA LEU A 29 16.41 27.34 -24.30
C LEU A 29 15.06 27.53 -25.00
N ASP A 30 14.60 28.76 -25.17
CA ASP A 30 13.35 29.09 -25.87
C ASP A 30 13.37 28.69 -27.33
N LYS A 31 14.49 28.95 -28.01
CA LYS A 31 14.69 28.51 -29.39
C LYS A 31 14.63 26.98 -29.51
N LYS A 32 15.27 26.27 -28.58
CA LYS A 32 15.27 24.80 -28.54
C LYS A 32 13.88 24.24 -28.28
N LEU A 33 13.12 24.83 -27.37
CA LEU A 33 11.74 24.42 -27.06
C LEU A 33 10.80 24.64 -28.24
N ILE A 34 10.92 25.79 -28.94
CA ILE A 34 10.12 26.08 -30.12
C ILE A 34 10.45 25.10 -31.25
N ALA A 35 11.73 24.87 -31.53
CA ALA A 35 12.18 23.94 -32.57
C ALA A 35 11.70 22.50 -32.28
N SER A 36 11.79 22.06 -31.02
CA SER A 36 11.31 20.75 -30.58
C SER A 36 9.79 20.61 -30.79
N ARG A 37 9.02 21.65 -30.44
CA ARG A 37 7.56 21.67 -30.63
C ARG A 37 7.19 21.64 -32.12
N MET A 38 7.84 22.45 -32.92
CA MET A 38 7.58 22.47 -34.36
C MET A 38 7.95 21.16 -35.05
N GLY A 39 9.09 20.55 -34.66
CA GLY A 39 9.50 19.23 -35.14
C GLY A 39 8.50 18.14 -34.77
N GLY A 40 7.98 18.17 -33.54
CA GLY A 40 6.94 17.26 -33.08
C GLY A 40 5.64 17.39 -33.88
N ILE A 41 5.19 18.63 -34.14
CA ILE A 41 4.00 18.90 -34.94
C ILE A 41 4.19 18.43 -36.40
N ALA A 42 5.36 18.70 -37.00
CA ALA A 42 5.67 18.27 -38.36
C ALA A 42 5.71 16.74 -38.47
N CYS A 43 6.33 16.06 -37.49
CA CYS A 43 6.37 14.63 -37.41
C CYS A 43 4.97 14.03 -37.27
N TYR A 44 4.13 14.61 -36.40
CA TYR A 44 2.73 14.19 -36.24
C TYR A 44 1.91 14.34 -37.51
N LYS A 45 2.04 15.48 -38.20
CA LYS A 45 1.36 15.73 -39.50
C LYS A 45 1.76 14.74 -40.57
N LYS A 46 3.05 14.34 -40.60
CA LYS A 46 3.60 13.44 -41.62
C LYS A 46 3.33 11.97 -41.35
N TYR A 47 3.42 11.53 -40.08
CA TYR A 47 3.44 10.12 -39.69
C TYR A 47 2.32 9.71 -38.74
N GLY A 48 1.52 10.67 -38.26
CA GLY A 48 0.50 10.41 -37.25
C GLY A 48 1.06 10.08 -35.86
N LEU A 49 0.23 9.45 -35.01
CA LEU A 49 0.59 9.12 -33.62
C LEU A 49 1.58 7.96 -33.49
N GLY A 50 2.00 7.33 -34.53
CA GLY A 50 2.78 6.10 -34.48
C GLY A 50 2.04 4.91 -33.82
N THR A 51 2.57 3.70 -33.94
CA THR A 51 1.94 2.51 -33.35
C THR A 51 2.06 2.51 -31.82
N PRO A 52 1.08 1.95 -31.07
CA PRO A 52 1.16 1.82 -29.63
C PRO A 52 2.45 1.14 -29.14
N GLU A 53 2.92 0.13 -29.90
CA GLU A 53 4.15 -0.58 -29.60
C GLU A 53 5.40 0.29 -29.82
N GLY A 54 5.46 1.06 -30.91
CA GLY A 54 6.54 2.03 -31.18
C GLY A 54 6.65 3.10 -30.09
N ARG A 55 5.52 3.63 -29.67
CA ARG A 55 5.47 4.59 -28.54
C ARG A 55 5.97 3.97 -27.23
N ARG A 56 5.60 2.70 -26.94
CA ARG A 56 6.08 1.98 -25.76
C ARG A 56 7.60 1.75 -25.83
N LYS A 57 8.12 1.29 -26.97
CA LYS A 57 9.55 1.08 -27.18
C LYS A 57 10.33 2.39 -27.03
N GLY A 58 9.85 3.47 -27.66
CA GLY A 58 10.45 4.81 -27.57
C GLY A 58 10.46 5.35 -26.13
N GLY A 59 9.37 5.19 -25.39
CA GLY A 59 9.30 5.57 -23.98
C GLY A 59 10.31 4.81 -23.11
N ILE A 60 10.44 3.49 -23.30
CA ILE A 60 11.43 2.67 -22.57
C ILE A 60 12.86 3.13 -22.87
N ALA A 61 13.19 3.32 -24.17
CA ALA A 61 14.51 3.80 -24.59
C ALA A 61 14.82 5.21 -24.04
N GLY A 62 13.85 6.13 -24.08
CA GLY A 62 13.98 7.47 -23.52
C GLY A 62 14.27 7.46 -22.02
N ILE A 63 13.52 6.67 -21.24
CA ILE A 63 13.76 6.52 -19.80
C ILE A 63 15.13 5.89 -19.52
N ALA A 64 15.54 4.89 -20.31
CA ALA A 64 16.86 4.27 -20.15
C ALA A 64 17.97 5.31 -20.36
N LYS A 65 17.87 6.14 -21.41
CA LYS A 65 18.82 7.23 -21.69
C LYS A 65 18.84 8.27 -20.56
N LEU A 66 17.69 8.67 -20.03
CA LEU A 66 17.61 9.63 -18.92
C LEU A 66 18.25 9.09 -17.64
N ARG A 67 18.19 7.76 -17.41
CA ARG A 67 18.90 7.11 -16.32
C ARG A 67 20.42 7.10 -16.53
N GLN A 68 20.88 6.80 -17.74
CA GLN A 68 22.32 6.88 -18.08
C GLN A 68 22.88 8.27 -17.85
N LEU A 69 22.07 9.32 -18.11
CA LEU A 69 22.44 10.72 -17.89
C LEU A 69 22.31 11.16 -16.41
N GLY A 70 21.93 10.27 -15.50
CA GLY A 70 21.74 10.58 -14.08
C GLY A 70 20.53 11.47 -13.76
N ILE A 71 19.66 11.76 -14.75
CA ILE A 71 18.46 12.60 -14.58
C ILE A 71 17.38 11.83 -13.82
N PHE A 72 17.24 10.54 -14.10
CA PHE A 72 16.39 9.63 -13.32
C PHE A 72 17.24 8.67 -12.48
N GLY A 73 16.84 8.50 -11.22
CA GLY A 73 17.48 7.54 -10.33
C GLY A 73 17.34 6.09 -10.84
N PRO A 74 18.18 5.18 -10.31
CA PRO A 74 18.12 3.76 -10.66
C PRO A 74 16.75 3.16 -10.31
N VAL A 75 16.41 2.06 -10.98
CA VAL A 75 15.21 1.28 -10.63
C VAL A 75 15.38 0.75 -9.21
N LYS A 76 14.41 1.01 -8.34
CA LYS A 76 14.42 0.43 -6.99
C LYS A 76 14.38 -1.10 -7.08
N THR A 77 15.35 -1.73 -6.46
CA THR A 77 15.38 -3.19 -6.30
C THR A 77 14.90 -3.53 -4.89
N PHE A 78 13.96 -4.44 -4.79
CA PHE A 78 13.44 -4.92 -3.51
C PHE A 78 13.93 -6.34 -3.26
N ASN A 79 14.21 -6.64 -2.00
CA ASN A 79 14.41 -8.03 -1.59
C ASN A 79 13.13 -8.83 -1.87
N LYS A 80 13.30 -10.09 -2.28
CA LYS A 80 12.21 -11.04 -2.51
C LYS A 80 12.34 -12.18 -1.49
N PRO A 81 11.80 -12.00 -0.28
CA PRO A 81 11.96 -12.99 0.78
C PRO A 81 11.32 -14.34 0.37
N LYS A 82 11.93 -15.43 0.80
CA LYS A 82 11.32 -16.76 0.71
C LYS A 82 10.12 -16.83 1.67
N ALA A 83 9.27 -17.85 1.50
CA ALA A 83 8.16 -18.13 2.40
C ALA A 83 8.66 -18.22 3.85
N SER A 84 8.02 -17.47 4.74
CA SER A 84 8.32 -17.39 6.17
C SER A 84 7.08 -16.90 6.92
N ASP A 85 7.11 -17.00 8.26
CA ASP A 85 6.03 -16.48 9.12
C ASP A 85 5.86 -14.96 8.94
N GLU A 86 6.96 -14.21 8.84
CA GLU A 86 6.92 -12.76 8.66
C GLU A 86 6.31 -12.38 7.30
N LEU A 87 6.59 -13.15 6.24
CA LEU A 87 5.97 -12.92 4.94
C LEU A 87 4.48 -13.26 4.99
N ALA A 88 4.08 -14.32 5.68
CA ALA A 88 2.67 -14.68 5.89
C ALA A 88 1.93 -13.61 6.71
N GLU A 89 2.59 -13.04 7.73
CA GLU A 89 2.09 -11.88 8.47
C GLU A 89 1.84 -10.67 7.54
N PHE A 90 2.84 -10.34 6.72
CA PHE A 90 2.71 -9.23 5.77
C PHE A 90 1.54 -9.47 4.78
N ILE A 91 1.39 -10.69 4.25
CA ILE A 91 0.25 -11.03 3.38
C ILE A 91 -1.07 -10.88 4.13
N GLY A 92 -1.15 -11.27 5.41
CA GLY A 92 -2.33 -11.06 6.25
C GLY A 92 -2.71 -9.57 6.37
N ILE A 93 -1.73 -8.70 6.62
CA ILE A 93 -1.95 -7.24 6.65
C ILE A 93 -2.42 -6.72 5.27
N MET A 94 -1.81 -7.20 4.18
CA MET A 94 -2.20 -6.79 2.83
C MET A 94 -3.61 -7.23 2.45
N LEU A 95 -4.05 -8.40 2.91
CA LEU A 95 -5.41 -8.89 2.70
C LEU A 95 -6.45 -8.11 3.53
N GLY A 96 -6.10 -7.65 4.72
CA GLY A 96 -6.93 -6.76 5.54
C GLY A 96 -6.88 -5.30 5.05
N ASP A 97 -5.95 -4.50 5.56
CA ASP A 97 -5.85 -3.05 5.34
C ASP A 97 -5.00 -2.64 4.11
N GLY A 98 -4.45 -3.64 3.38
CA GLY A 98 -3.61 -3.39 2.22
C GLY A 98 -4.39 -3.11 0.93
N HIS A 99 -3.69 -2.51 -0.03
CA HIS A 99 -4.13 -2.32 -1.40
C HIS A 99 -2.98 -2.56 -2.37
N VAL A 100 -3.25 -3.25 -3.47
CA VAL A 100 -2.29 -3.52 -4.54
C VAL A 100 -2.78 -2.84 -5.82
N ASP A 101 -1.95 -1.95 -6.37
CA ASP A 101 -2.17 -1.29 -7.66
C ASP A 101 -1.09 -1.74 -8.66
N LYS A 102 -1.14 -1.24 -9.90
CA LYS A 102 -0.19 -1.57 -10.98
C LYS A 102 1.27 -1.24 -10.64
N PHE A 103 1.50 -0.17 -9.88
CA PHE A 103 2.83 0.40 -9.64
C PHE A 103 3.20 0.54 -8.17
N GLN A 104 2.25 0.30 -7.27
CA GLN A 104 2.42 0.49 -5.84
C GLN A 104 1.63 -0.52 -5.02
N ILE A 105 2.09 -0.68 -3.79
CA ILE A 105 1.31 -1.28 -2.70
C ILE A 105 1.15 -0.25 -1.60
N SER A 106 0.05 -0.29 -0.88
CA SER A 106 -0.19 0.59 0.27
C SER A 106 -0.95 -0.13 1.37
N ILE A 107 -0.72 0.28 2.62
CA ILE A 107 -1.41 -0.17 3.81
C ILE A 107 -1.94 1.09 4.49
N THR A 108 -3.24 1.15 4.74
CA THR A 108 -3.89 2.32 5.35
C THR A 108 -4.33 1.97 6.75
N LEU A 109 -3.76 2.64 7.75
CA LEU A 109 -4.02 2.42 9.17
C LEU A 109 -4.56 3.70 9.82
N ASN A 110 -5.37 3.55 10.86
CA ASN A 110 -5.84 4.69 11.64
C ASN A 110 -4.69 5.28 12.45
N SER A 111 -4.43 6.60 12.30
CA SER A 111 -3.28 7.26 12.92
C SER A 111 -3.40 7.44 14.43
N ILE A 112 -4.59 7.24 15.00
CA ILE A 112 -4.89 7.37 16.42
C ILE A 112 -5.04 5.99 17.05
N VAL A 113 -5.96 5.20 16.55
CA VAL A 113 -6.31 3.89 17.12
C VAL A 113 -5.20 2.86 16.93
N ASP A 114 -4.53 2.88 15.75
CA ASP A 114 -3.44 1.96 15.42
C ASP A 114 -2.06 2.59 15.61
N ALA A 115 -1.95 3.65 16.43
CA ALA A 115 -0.71 4.42 16.57
C ALA A 115 0.51 3.55 16.92
N ASN A 116 0.34 2.59 17.83
CA ASN A 116 1.37 1.65 18.28
C ASN A 116 1.60 0.47 17.31
N TYR A 117 0.62 0.17 16.47
CA TYR A 117 0.73 -0.87 15.44
C TYR A 117 1.51 -0.41 14.20
N ILE A 118 1.46 0.88 13.87
CA ILE A 118 2.15 1.47 12.72
C ILE A 118 3.65 1.20 12.71
N PRO A 119 4.42 1.41 13.82
CA PRO A 119 5.85 1.08 13.87
C PRO A 119 6.14 -0.40 13.60
N PHE A 120 5.31 -1.30 14.11
CA PHE A 120 5.41 -2.73 13.84
C PHE A 120 5.32 -3.02 12.33
N VAL A 121 4.30 -2.49 11.65
CA VAL A 121 4.10 -2.68 10.21
C VAL A 121 5.27 -2.12 9.40
N ILE A 122 5.80 -0.94 9.77
CA ILE A 122 6.96 -0.33 9.12
C ILE A 122 8.20 -1.23 9.27
N ASN A 123 8.46 -1.74 10.49
CA ASN A 123 9.60 -2.60 10.76
C ASN A 123 9.50 -3.95 10.03
N LEU A 124 8.31 -4.55 9.99
CA LEU A 124 8.05 -5.76 9.21
C LEU A 124 8.34 -5.54 7.72
N CYS A 125 7.81 -4.47 7.15
CA CYS A 125 8.06 -4.09 5.75
C CYS A 125 9.55 -3.87 5.47
N LYS A 126 10.26 -3.13 6.34
CA LYS A 126 11.70 -2.88 6.25
C LYS A 126 12.51 -4.18 6.33
N GLY A 127 12.15 -5.08 7.25
CA GLY A 127 12.80 -6.38 7.42
C GLY A 127 12.68 -7.26 6.18
N LEU A 128 11.47 -7.35 5.60
CA LEU A 128 11.18 -8.17 4.43
C LEU A 128 11.83 -7.63 3.15
N PHE A 129 11.62 -6.36 2.83
CA PHE A 129 11.98 -5.80 1.53
C PHE A 129 13.33 -5.08 1.52
N LYS A 130 14.00 -4.95 2.68
CA LYS A 130 15.27 -4.25 2.85
C LYS A 130 15.24 -2.79 2.39
N HIS A 131 14.05 -2.19 2.41
CA HIS A 131 13.79 -0.79 2.10
C HIS A 131 12.84 -0.19 3.14
N ILE A 132 13.04 1.08 3.47
CA ILE A 132 12.13 1.83 4.34
C ILE A 132 10.91 2.23 3.50
N PRO A 133 9.68 1.90 3.92
CA PRO A 133 8.48 2.37 3.23
C PRO A 133 8.32 3.88 3.37
N SER A 134 7.68 4.50 2.39
CA SER A 134 7.22 5.87 2.53
C SER A 134 5.95 5.93 3.36
N VAL A 135 5.79 6.99 4.17
CA VAL A 135 4.63 7.18 5.03
C VAL A 135 3.98 8.53 4.71
N LEU A 136 2.70 8.50 4.37
CA LEU A 136 1.89 9.69 4.13
C LEU A 136 0.84 9.83 5.25
N LYS A 137 0.79 10.98 5.90
CA LYS A 137 -0.24 11.30 6.90
C LYS A 137 -1.40 12.06 6.24
N ARG A 138 -2.60 11.48 6.27
CA ARG A 138 -3.84 12.12 5.82
C ARG A 138 -4.54 12.77 7.00
N LYS A 139 -4.28 14.06 7.23
CA LYS A 139 -4.78 14.79 8.44
C LYS A 139 -6.30 14.78 8.57
N LYS A 140 -7.04 14.95 7.47
CA LYS A 140 -8.52 15.01 7.48
C LYS A 140 -9.19 13.66 7.80
N GLU A 141 -8.52 12.55 7.56
CA GLU A 141 -9.08 11.19 7.68
C GLU A 141 -8.55 10.43 8.89
N ASN A 142 -7.69 11.04 9.74
CA ASN A 142 -6.98 10.37 10.82
C ASN A 142 -6.30 9.07 10.34
N ALA A 143 -5.71 9.09 9.14
CA ALA A 143 -5.10 7.93 8.53
C ALA A 143 -3.62 8.16 8.22
N LYS A 144 -2.82 7.09 8.37
CA LYS A 144 -1.46 6.99 7.83
C LYS A 144 -1.44 5.91 6.76
N VAL A 145 -0.85 6.25 5.61
CA VAL A 145 -0.66 5.33 4.49
C VAL A 145 0.82 4.98 4.40
N ILE A 146 1.13 3.71 4.61
CA ILE A 146 2.46 3.13 4.43
C ILE A 146 2.50 2.56 3.02
N TYR A 147 3.48 2.93 2.19
CA TYR A 147 3.47 2.52 0.80
C TYR A 147 4.86 2.34 0.18
N TYR A 148 4.90 1.51 -0.86
CA TYR A 148 6.04 1.35 -1.74
C TYR A 148 5.62 1.58 -3.18
N TYR A 149 6.42 2.37 -3.91
CA TYR A 149 6.37 2.39 -5.36
C TYR A 149 7.40 1.42 -5.93
N GLY A 150 6.96 0.52 -6.79
CA GLY A 150 7.87 -0.41 -7.47
C GLY A 150 7.15 -1.54 -8.19
N VAL A 151 7.17 -1.51 -9.53
CA VAL A 151 6.58 -2.56 -10.37
C VAL A 151 7.15 -3.95 -10.03
N ASN A 152 8.44 -4.02 -9.69
CA ASN A 152 9.11 -5.27 -9.36
C ASN A 152 8.56 -5.88 -8.07
N LEU A 153 8.26 -5.04 -7.06
CA LEU A 153 7.64 -5.48 -5.81
C LEU A 153 6.20 -5.94 -6.05
N VAL A 154 5.42 -5.15 -6.81
CA VAL A 154 4.04 -5.53 -7.17
C VAL A 154 4.01 -6.87 -7.88
N LYS A 155 4.84 -7.07 -8.92
CA LYS A 155 4.93 -8.35 -9.65
C LYS A 155 5.29 -9.52 -8.73
N TYR A 156 6.24 -9.32 -7.82
CA TYR A 156 6.61 -10.33 -6.84
C TYR A 156 5.43 -10.69 -5.92
N LEU A 157 4.73 -9.70 -5.37
CA LEU A 157 3.59 -9.96 -4.47
C LEU A 157 2.39 -10.60 -5.21
N VAL A 158 2.18 -10.23 -6.47
CA VAL A 158 1.19 -10.90 -7.33
C VAL A 158 1.57 -12.36 -7.59
N SER A 159 2.85 -12.67 -7.81
CA SER A 159 3.30 -14.06 -7.94
C SER A 159 3.14 -14.89 -6.66
N LEU A 160 3.03 -14.24 -5.50
CA LEU A 160 2.70 -14.88 -4.22
C LEU A 160 1.19 -15.06 -3.99
N GLY A 161 0.33 -14.57 -4.90
CA GLY A 161 -1.11 -14.75 -4.85
C GLY A 161 -1.90 -13.51 -4.42
N LEU A 162 -1.28 -12.34 -4.24
CA LEU A 162 -2.04 -11.10 -4.04
C LEU A 162 -2.67 -10.64 -5.37
N VAL A 163 -3.91 -10.18 -5.29
CA VAL A 163 -4.70 -9.75 -6.46
C VAL A 163 -4.81 -8.24 -6.48
N PRO A 164 -4.36 -7.57 -7.57
CA PRO A 164 -4.52 -6.12 -7.72
C PRO A 164 -5.97 -5.69 -7.84
N GLY A 165 -6.26 -4.47 -7.36
CA GLY A 165 -7.56 -3.83 -7.51
C GLY A 165 -8.51 -4.07 -6.34
N ASN A 166 -9.81 -4.16 -6.61
CA ASN A 166 -10.84 -4.22 -5.57
C ASN A 166 -10.96 -5.62 -4.97
N LYS A 167 -10.52 -5.76 -3.72
CA LYS A 167 -10.52 -7.03 -2.95
C LYS A 167 -11.91 -7.67 -2.83
N VAL A 168 -12.95 -6.84 -2.65
CA VAL A 168 -14.33 -7.34 -2.49
C VAL A 168 -14.90 -7.86 -3.80
N LYS A 169 -14.66 -7.14 -4.92
CA LYS A 169 -15.09 -7.62 -6.25
C LYS A 169 -14.37 -8.91 -6.63
N ASN A 170 -13.07 -8.99 -6.33
CA ASN A 170 -12.24 -10.12 -6.66
C ASN A 170 -12.40 -11.30 -5.70
N GLN A 171 -13.16 -11.13 -4.59
CA GLN A 171 -13.34 -12.14 -3.53
C GLN A 171 -12.00 -12.80 -3.16
N VAL A 172 -11.01 -11.95 -2.79
CA VAL A 172 -9.64 -12.38 -2.50
C VAL A 172 -9.60 -13.41 -1.37
N GLY A 173 -8.73 -14.40 -1.50
CA GLY A 173 -8.48 -15.42 -0.48
C GLY A 173 -7.02 -15.42 -0.03
N VAL A 174 -6.72 -16.25 0.96
CA VAL A 174 -5.35 -16.48 1.40
C VAL A 174 -4.66 -17.40 0.38
N PRO A 175 -3.42 -17.09 -0.05
CA PRO A 175 -2.66 -17.93 -0.97
C PRO A 175 -2.42 -19.35 -0.43
N SER A 176 -2.37 -20.33 -1.33
CA SER A 176 -2.24 -21.75 -0.97
C SER A 176 -0.98 -22.05 -0.15
N TRP A 177 0.17 -21.46 -0.49
CA TRP A 177 1.40 -21.66 0.26
C TRP A 177 1.29 -21.28 1.76
N ILE A 178 0.36 -20.37 2.11
CA ILE A 178 0.02 -20.05 3.50
C ILE A 178 -0.95 -21.07 4.05
N SER A 179 -2.00 -21.42 3.27
CA SER A 179 -3.04 -22.34 3.72
C SER A 179 -2.53 -23.77 3.91
N ASP A 180 -1.45 -24.15 3.27
CA ASP A 180 -0.85 -25.49 3.33
C ASP A 180 0.18 -25.64 4.47
N ASN A 181 0.53 -24.54 5.18
CA ASN A 181 1.48 -24.55 6.29
C ASN A 181 0.83 -24.00 7.56
N PHE A 182 0.83 -24.80 8.64
CA PHE A 182 0.15 -24.44 9.88
C PHE A 182 0.69 -23.16 10.52
N ASN A 183 2.02 -22.97 10.58
CA ASN A 183 2.63 -21.79 11.17
C ASN A 183 2.28 -20.53 10.37
N TYR A 184 2.31 -20.64 9.04
CA TYR A 184 1.93 -19.53 8.16
C TYR A 184 0.45 -19.17 8.26
N LYS A 185 -0.44 -20.18 8.44
CA LYS A 185 -1.87 -19.93 8.73
C LYS A 185 -2.04 -19.09 9.98
N VAL A 186 -1.38 -19.48 11.08
CA VAL A 186 -1.47 -18.78 12.37
C VAL A 186 -0.92 -17.35 12.25
N ALA A 187 0.23 -17.19 11.58
CA ALA A 187 0.84 -15.89 11.34
C ALA A 187 -0.08 -14.97 10.50
N CYS A 188 -0.65 -15.50 9.42
CA CYS A 188 -1.61 -14.76 8.59
C CYS A 188 -2.91 -14.43 9.34
N LEU A 189 -3.49 -15.40 10.09
CA LEU A 189 -4.67 -15.21 10.94
C LEU A 189 -4.46 -14.06 11.93
N ARG A 190 -3.32 -14.05 12.63
CA ARG A 190 -2.96 -12.99 13.58
C ARG A 190 -3.09 -11.61 12.96
N ARG A 191 -2.57 -11.42 11.77
CA ARG A 191 -2.58 -10.11 11.10
C ARG A 191 -3.92 -9.75 10.47
N LEU A 192 -4.66 -10.71 9.97
CA LEU A 192 -6.05 -10.50 9.57
C LEU A 192 -6.89 -10.01 10.75
N MET A 193 -6.70 -10.61 11.94
CA MET A 193 -7.38 -10.16 13.15
C MET A 193 -6.90 -8.79 13.63
N ASP A 194 -5.61 -8.47 13.50
CA ASP A 194 -5.06 -7.16 13.84
C ASP A 194 -5.62 -6.03 12.97
N THR A 195 -6.03 -6.32 11.73
CA THR A 195 -6.57 -5.35 10.77
C THR A 195 -8.10 -5.27 10.82
N ASP A 196 -8.77 -6.37 10.53
CA ASP A 196 -10.23 -6.45 10.37
C ASP A 196 -10.96 -7.05 11.59
N GLY A 197 -10.22 -7.41 12.63
CA GLY A 197 -10.76 -7.91 13.89
C GLY A 197 -11.05 -6.81 14.90
N GLY A 198 -11.78 -7.18 15.96
CA GLY A 198 -12.05 -6.32 17.11
C GLY A 198 -12.50 -7.10 18.32
N VAL A 199 -12.18 -6.58 19.50
CA VAL A 199 -12.68 -7.09 20.81
C VAL A 199 -13.80 -6.19 21.28
N PHE A 200 -14.89 -6.78 21.73
CA PHE A 200 -16.09 -6.07 22.16
C PHE A 200 -16.56 -6.60 23.51
N THR A 201 -16.85 -5.69 24.44
CA THR A 201 -17.51 -6.05 25.69
C THR A 201 -19.02 -6.14 25.48
N HIS A 202 -19.58 -7.34 25.68
CA HIS A 202 -21.02 -7.53 25.71
C HIS A 202 -21.52 -7.41 27.14
N LYS A 203 -22.45 -6.48 27.37
CA LYS A 203 -23.07 -6.24 28.68
C LYS A 203 -24.54 -6.57 28.62
N TYR A 204 -25.06 -7.30 29.61
CA TYR A 204 -26.48 -7.57 29.76
C TYR A 204 -26.85 -7.65 31.23
N LYS A 205 -28.13 -7.44 31.54
CA LYS A 205 -28.65 -7.38 32.88
C LYS A 205 -29.70 -8.49 33.08
N VAL A 206 -29.53 -9.34 34.12
CA VAL A 206 -30.47 -10.38 34.51
C VAL A 206 -30.69 -10.23 36.01
N ASN A 207 -31.96 -10.17 36.42
CA ASN A 207 -32.35 -10.05 37.83
C ASN A 207 -31.55 -8.97 38.58
N ASN A 208 -31.44 -7.77 38.01
CA ASN A 208 -30.68 -6.63 38.50
C ASN A 208 -29.14 -6.83 38.60
N LYS A 209 -28.59 -8.00 38.23
CA LYS A 209 -27.14 -8.20 38.12
C LYS A 209 -26.65 -7.89 36.74
N LEU A 210 -25.57 -7.08 36.64
CA LEU A 210 -24.90 -6.76 35.39
C LEU A 210 -23.86 -7.85 35.09
N TYR A 211 -23.94 -8.43 33.90
CA TYR A 211 -22.98 -9.38 33.37
C TYR A 211 -22.22 -8.72 32.22
N ALA A 212 -20.92 -8.94 32.17
CA ALA A 212 -20.07 -8.46 31.10
C ALA A 212 -19.10 -9.57 30.69
N TYR A 213 -18.96 -9.80 29.39
CA TYR A 213 -17.97 -10.72 28.85
C TYR A 213 -17.41 -10.20 27.52
N LEU A 214 -16.22 -10.64 27.20
CA LEU A 214 -15.54 -10.26 25.97
C LEU A 214 -15.94 -11.18 24.82
N ASN A 215 -16.01 -10.60 23.63
CA ASN A 215 -16.17 -11.31 22.38
C ASN A 215 -15.14 -10.78 21.38
N ILE A 216 -14.62 -11.65 20.52
CA ILE A 216 -13.83 -11.28 19.36
C ILE A 216 -14.69 -11.41 18.09
N CYS A 217 -14.56 -10.47 17.17
CA CYS A 217 -15.23 -10.49 15.89
C CYS A 217 -14.25 -10.15 14.77
N PHE A 218 -14.21 -10.99 13.75
CA PHE A 218 -13.59 -10.68 12.47
C PHE A 218 -14.67 -10.29 11.45
N THR A 219 -14.51 -9.17 10.78
CA THR A 219 -15.49 -8.65 9.81
C THR A 219 -14.81 -8.43 8.47
N ASN A 220 -15.26 -9.12 7.42
CA ASN A 220 -14.74 -8.90 6.08
C ASN A 220 -15.82 -9.16 5.03
N ARG A 221 -15.73 -8.48 3.88
CA ARG A 221 -16.66 -8.68 2.76
C ARG A 221 -16.24 -9.80 1.80
N SER A 222 -14.99 -10.27 1.88
CA SER A 222 -14.54 -11.44 1.14
C SER A 222 -14.93 -12.73 1.87
N VAL A 223 -15.76 -13.54 1.25
CA VAL A 223 -16.19 -14.84 1.80
C VAL A 223 -15.01 -15.83 1.95
N PRO A 224 -14.07 -15.93 0.99
CA PRO A 224 -12.88 -16.75 1.18
C PRO A 224 -12.06 -16.40 2.43
N LEU A 225 -11.88 -15.11 2.77
CA LEU A 225 -11.18 -14.70 3.98
C LEU A 225 -11.94 -15.08 5.25
N LEU A 226 -13.27 -14.91 5.26
CA LEU A 226 -14.11 -15.36 6.40
C LEU A 226 -13.97 -16.86 6.62
N ARG A 227 -14.03 -17.65 5.54
CA ARG A 227 -13.88 -19.13 5.63
C ARG A 227 -12.51 -19.53 6.13
N PHE A 228 -11.45 -18.87 5.63
CA PHE A 228 -10.09 -19.10 6.12
C PHE A 228 -9.98 -18.84 7.63
N VAL A 229 -10.44 -17.68 8.11
CA VAL A 229 -10.41 -17.34 9.54
C VAL A 229 -11.22 -18.36 10.36
N TYR A 230 -12.42 -18.69 9.90
CA TYR A 230 -13.28 -19.67 10.57
C TYR A 230 -12.62 -21.05 10.66
N GLN A 231 -12.08 -21.57 9.57
CA GLN A 231 -11.43 -22.87 9.52
C GLN A 231 -10.17 -22.92 10.36
N THR A 232 -9.30 -21.90 10.26
CA THR A 232 -8.06 -21.82 11.03
C THR A 232 -8.34 -21.74 12.53
N LEU A 233 -9.37 -21.01 12.96
CA LEU A 233 -9.80 -20.99 14.35
C LEU A 233 -10.30 -22.37 14.81
N LYS A 234 -11.02 -23.11 13.97
CA LYS A 234 -11.44 -24.50 14.28
C LYS A 234 -10.25 -25.45 14.41
N GLU A 235 -9.27 -25.35 13.53
CA GLU A 235 -8.02 -26.13 13.62
C GLU A 235 -7.24 -25.84 14.92
N LEU A 236 -7.33 -24.62 15.43
CA LEU A 236 -6.77 -24.19 16.73
C LEU A 236 -7.67 -24.56 17.94
N VAL A 237 -8.69 -25.39 17.71
CA VAL A 237 -9.61 -25.86 18.77
C VAL A 237 -10.38 -24.72 19.45
N PHE A 238 -10.77 -23.71 18.68
CA PHE A 238 -11.76 -22.71 19.09
C PHE A 238 -13.16 -23.12 18.64
N THR A 239 -14.18 -22.43 19.18
CA THR A 239 -15.60 -22.63 18.82
C THR A 239 -16.20 -21.45 18.06
N PRO A 240 -15.64 -21.08 16.86
CA PRO A 240 -16.09 -19.92 16.14
C PRO A 240 -17.52 -20.09 15.60
N LYS A 241 -18.25 -18.97 15.51
CA LYS A 241 -19.54 -18.89 14.83
C LYS A 241 -19.41 -18.05 13.57
N LEU A 242 -19.70 -18.66 12.43
CA LEU A 242 -19.69 -17.99 11.12
C LEU A 242 -21.08 -17.42 10.84
N LYS A 243 -21.13 -16.12 10.50
CA LYS A 243 -22.27 -15.44 9.91
C LYS A 243 -21.86 -14.95 8.54
N ASP A 244 -22.39 -15.54 7.49
CA ASP A 244 -22.03 -15.27 6.09
C ASP A 244 -23.17 -14.73 5.23
N LYS A 245 -24.33 -14.40 5.86
CA LYS A 245 -25.45 -13.75 5.19
C LYS A 245 -25.04 -12.39 4.61
N VAL A 246 -25.69 -11.96 3.53
CA VAL A 246 -25.32 -10.77 2.73
C VAL A 246 -25.05 -9.53 3.59
N GLU A 247 -25.84 -9.31 4.64
CA GLU A 247 -25.76 -8.12 5.50
C GLU A 247 -24.80 -8.29 6.72
N ASN A 248 -24.35 -9.49 7.02
CA ASN A 248 -23.61 -9.76 8.26
C ASN A 248 -22.51 -10.80 8.07
N LYS A 249 -21.44 -10.40 7.40
CA LYS A 249 -20.29 -11.26 7.11
C LYS A 249 -19.27 -11.18 8.23
N LYS A 250 -19.37 -12.09 9.21
CA LYS A 250 -18.56 -12.06 10.45
C LYS A 250 -18.22 -13.46 10.94
N VAL A 251 -17.04 -13.56 11.56
CA VAL A 251 -16.64 -14.72 12.38
C VAL A 251 -16.53 -14.25 13.81
N TRP A 252 -17.22 -14.93 14.73
CA TRP A 252 -17.26 -14.58 16.14
C TRP A 252 -16.62 -15.68 17.00
N LEU A 253 -15.84 -15.26 18.00
CA LEU A 253 -15.57 -16.03 19.21
C LEU A 253 -16.31 -15.37 20.37
N TYR A 254 -17.16 -16.15 21.03
CA TYR A 254 -17.95 -15.67 22.14
C TYR A 254 -17.30 -16.12 23.45
N ASN A 255 -17.51 -15.35 24.50
CA ASN A 255 -17.07 -15.45 25.88
C ASN A 255 -15.58 -15.10 26.13
N THR A 256 -15.32 -14.63 27.34
CA THR A 256 -14.00 -14.16 27.77
C THR A 256 -12.93 -15.25 27.68
N HIS A 257 -13.25 -16.49 28.03
CA HIS A 257 -12.30 -17.61 27.97
C HIS A 257 -11.77 -17.87 26.55
N GLU A 258 -12.63 -17.82 25.53
CA GLU A 258 -12.21 -17.94 24.11
C GLU A 258 -11.34 -16.75 23.67
N VAL A 259 -11.63 -15.54 24.18
CA VAL A 259 -10.82 -14.34 23.91
C VAL A 259 -9.44 -14.45 24.53
N ASP A 260 -9.35 -14.83 25.80
CA ASP A 260 -8.08 -15.00 26.52
C ASP A 260 -7.24 -16.11 25.89
N LYS A 261 -7.87 -17.24 25.53
CA LYS A 261 -7.24 -18.32 24.79
C LYS A 261 -6.70 -17.84 23.44
N TYR A 262 -7.45 -17.01 22.70
CA TYR A 262 -7.01 -16.46 21.43
C TYR A 262 -5.75 -15.59 21.63
N LEU A 263 -5.79 -14.68 22.58
CA LEU A 263 -4.69 -13.75 22.84
C LEU A 263 -3.41 -14.46 23.33
N SER A 264 -3.55 -15.58 24.06
CA SER A 264 -2.41 -16.38 24.50
C SER A 264 -1.83 -17.27 23.39
N LEU A 265 -2.65 -17.88 22.53
CA LEU A 265 -2.19 -18.82 21.49
C LEU A 265 -1.81 -18.11 20.17
N VAL A 266 -2.62 -17.19 19.71
CA VAL A 266 -2.44 -16.47 18.45
C VAL A 266 -1.73 -15.16 18.68
N GLY A 267 -2.11 -14.41 19.70
CA GLY A 267 -1.57 -13.11 20.04
C GLY A 267 -2.08 -11.98 19.14
N SER A 268 -1.60 -10.79 19.41
CA SER A 268 -1.86 -9.58 18.64
C SER A 268 -0.67 -8.62 18.79
N SER A 269 -0.34 -7.88 17.74
CA SER A 269 0.56 -6.73 17.82
C SER A 269 -0.19 -5.39 17.79
N ASN A 270 -1.52 -5.42 17.64
CA ASN A 270 -2.36 -4.24 17.68
C ASN A 270 -3.00 -4.13 19.07
N GLU A 271 -2.60 -3.10 19.83
CA GLU A 271 -3.14 -2.84 21.17
C GLU A 271 -4.67 -2.69 21.21
N ARG A 272 -5.30 -2.36 20.07
CA ARG A 272 -6.76 -2.34 19.95
C ARG A 272 -7.40 -3.67 20.36
N LEU A 273 -6.73 -4.80 20.09
CA LEU A 273 -7.22 -6.13 20.50
C LEU A 273 -6.80 -6.50 21.91
N SER A 274 -5.64 -6.05 22.40
CA SER A 274 -5.09 -6.43 23.70
C SER A 274 -5.52 -5.53 24.87
N LYS A 275 -6.01 -4.31 24.61
CA LYS A 275 -6.45 -3.34 25.66
C LYS A 275 -7.58 -3.84 26.59
N HIS A 276 -8.18 -4.94 26.29
CA HIS A 276 -9.30 -5.52 27.08
C HIS A 276 -8.85 -6.60 28.05
N ILE A 277 -7.54 -6.91 28.09
CA ILE A 277 -6.94 -7.79 29.09
C ILE A 277 -6.53 -6.91 30.26
N LEU A 278 -7.30 -6.90 31.32
CA LEU A 278 -6.95 -6.42 32.66
C LEU A 278 -6.79 -7.61 33.58
#